data_9476fd696c121421db61995a95a56652
#
_entry.id   9476fd696c121421db61995a95a56652
#
_cell.length_a   1.000
_cell.length_b   1.000
_cell.length_c   1.000
_cell.angle_alpha   90.00
_cell.angle_beta   90.00
_cell.angle_gamma   90.00
#
_symmetry.space_group_name_H-M   'P 1'
#
loop_
_entity.id
_entity.type
_entity.pdbx_description
1 polymer ?
#
loop_
_entity_poly.entity_id
_entity_poly.type
_entity_poly.pdbx_seq_one_letter_code
_entity_poly.pdbx_strand_id
1 'polypeptide(L)'
;KEIDTDPIVYIYNTHQTEGYYLNSLEHSIKPTVLYASYILKDHLNTLGVSSIVETGSIKKYLNAHKLDYTGSYEASRYYLKNALKTNKKLIYLIDLHRDSAGRRQTLYTKDNKNYARVMFVVSLKHKNYEENLSFVKSMNNKLEKEYKGLSRGIYERKDVIFNQDLSTKAFLIEVGGVDNKIDELNNTLEVIAKIISEDINAKKEK
;
A
#
# COMPACT_ATOMS: atom_id res chain seq x y z
N LYS A 1 -9.81 7.01 21.66
CA LYS A 1 -10.44 5.72 21.29
C LYS A 1 -9.44 4.61 21.58
N GLU A 2 -9.81 3.60 22.36
CA GLU A 2 -9.00 2.40 22.48
C GLU A 2 -8.84 1.76 21.10
N ILE A 3 -7.59 1.50 20.71
CA ILE A 3 -7.31 0.78 19.47
C ILE A 3 -7.59 -0.70 19.77
N ASP A 4 -8.50 -1.31 19.00
CA ASP A 4 -8.64 -2.78 19.02
C ASP A 4 -7.27 -3.39 18.77
N THR A 5 -6.79 -4.21 19.70
CA THR A 5 -5.42 -4.77 19.67
C THR A 5 -5.21 -5.72 18.49
N ASP A 6 -6.29 -6.29 17.95
CA ASP A 6 -6.21 -7.20 16.81
C ASP A 6 -6.14 -6.44 15.49
N PRO A 7 -5.06 -6.59 14.70
CA PRO A 7 -4.91 -5.86 13.47
C PRO A 7 -5.91 -6.33 12.39
N ILE A 8 -6.48 -5.36 11.67
CA ILE A 8 -7.36 -5.59 10.51
C ILE A 8 -6.67 -5.26 9.18
N VAL A 9 -5.60 -4.46 9.24
CA VAL A 9 -4.80 -4.05 8.07
C VAL A 9 -3.40 -4.62 8.17
N TYR A 10 -2.93 -5.23 7.09
CA TYR A 10 -1.57 -5.70 6.91
C TYR A 10 -0.94 -4.97 5.74
N ILE A 11 0.17 -4.28 6.01
CA ILE A 11 0.94 -3.53 5.02
C ILE A 11 2.25 -4.26 4.78
N TYR A 12 2.56 -4.55 3.54
CA TYR A 12 3.80 -5.22 3.16
C TYR A 12 4.41 -4.61 1.91
N ASN A 13 5.63 -4.99 1.60
CA ASN A 13 6.35 -4.50 0.44
C ASN A 13 7.02 -5.69 -0.26
N THR A 14 6.47 -6.12 -1.37
CA THR A 14 7.09 -7.17 -2.20
C THR A 14 8.46 -6.73 -2.72
N HIS A 15 8.61 -5.43 -3.02
CA HIS A 15 9.84 -4.82 -3.49
C HIS A 15 10.43 -3.84 -2.46
N GLN A 16 10.89 -4.35 -1.31
CA GLN A 16 11.35 -3.56 -0.16
C GLN A 16 12.48 -2.56 -0.45
N THR A 17 13.23 -2.73 -1.54
CA THR A 17 14.35 -1.87 -1.91
C THR A 17 13.95 -0.66 -2.76
N GLU A 18 12.69 -0.56 -3.16
CA GLU A 18 12.18 0.62 -3.84
C GLU A 18 12.32 1.86 -2.96
N GLY A 19 12.96 2.89 -3.48
CA GLY A 19 13.32 4.10 -2.73
C GLY A 19 12.85 5.36 -3.39
N TYR A 20 12.71 6.39 -2.56
CA TYR A 20 12.29 7.73 -2.91
C TYR A 20 13.47 8.70 -3.00
N TYR A 21 13.20 9.99 -3.10
CA TYR A 21 14.22 11.03 -3.23
C TYR A 21 15.21 11.01 -2.04
N LEU A 22 16.50 10.91 -2.35
CA LEU A 22 17.55 10.66 -1.37
C LEU A 22 17.68 11.75 -0.30
N ASN A 23 17.48 13.03 -0.68
CA ASN A 23 17.66 14.18 0.22
C ASN A 23 16.38 14.53 1.00
N SER A 24 15.41 13.64 1.06
CA SER A 24 14.18 13.85 1.83
C SER A 24 14.34 13.70 3.34
N LEU A 25 15.42 13.08 3.78
CA LEU A 25 15.75 12.87 5.19
C LEU A 25 17.12 13.45 5.52
N GLU A 26 17.32 13.82 6.78
CA GLU A 26 18.65 14.15 7.29
C GLU A 26 19.59 12.95 7.18
N HIS A 27 20.88 13.23 7.18
CA HIS A 27 21.94 12.21 7.08
C HIS A 27 21.94 11.39 5.78
N SER A 28 21.32 11.90 4.71
CA SER A 28 21.31 11.24 3.38
C SER A 28 20.79 9.80 3.40
N ILE A 29 19.94 9.46 4.36
CA ILE A 29 19.26 8.16 4.39
C ILE A 29 18.21 8.12 3.30
N LYS A 30 18.30 7.16 2.39
CA LYS A 30 17.31 6.96 1.33
C LYS A 30 16.03 6.36 1.91
N PRO A 31 14.90 7.09 1.90
CA PRO A 31 13.63 6.53 2.33
C PRO A 31 13.16 5.46 1.34
N THR A 32 12.62 4.37 1.85
CA THR A 32 12.08 3.28 1.04
C THR A 32 10.58 3.13 1.22
N VAL A 33 9.96 2.26 0.44
CA VAL A 33 8.55 1.88 0.58
C VAL A 33 8.23 1.31 1.98
N LEU A 34 9.20 0.69 2.65
CA LEU A 34 9.03 0.25 4.04
C LEU A 34 8.80 1.45 4.98
N TYR A 35 9.52 2.55 4.78
CA TYR A 35 9.30 3.78 5.54
C TYR A 35 7.90 4.37 5.26
N ALA A 36 7.47 4.39 4.00
CA ALA A 36 6.12 4.80 3.63
C ALA A 36 5.04 3.91 4.28
N SER A 37 5.30 2.61 4.42
CA SER A 37 4.39 1.69 5.12
C SER A 37 4.21 2.05 6.60
N TYR A 38 5.26 2.49 7.28
CA TYR A 38 5.16 2.98 8.66
C TYR A 38 4.38 4.30 8.75
N ILE A 39 4.57 5.22 7.80
CA ILE A 39 3.77 6.46 7.73
C ILE A 39 2.27 6.10 7.58
N LEU A 40 1.92 5.18 6.68
CA LEU A 40 0.53 4.73 6.52
C LEU A 40 -0.02 4.11 7.81
N LYS A 41 0.77 3.25 8.46
CA LYS A 41 0.41 2.65 9.76
C LYS A 41 0.12 3.71 10.81
N ASP A 42 0.96 4.73 10.92
CA ASP A 42 0.80 5.79 11.93
C ASP A 42 -0.48 6.58 11.70
N HIS A 43 -0.81 6.91 10.45
CA HIS A 43 -2.09 7.55 10.11
C HIS A 43 -3.29 6.64 10.41
N LEU A 44 -3.22 5.35 10.08
CA LEU A 44 -4.28 4.39 10.40
C LEU A 44 -4.50 4.28 11.92
N ASN A 45 -3.42 4.18 12.69
CA ASN A 45 -3.48 4.11 14.16
C ASN A 45 -4.11 5.39 14.75
N THR A 46 -3.78 6.58 14.23
CA THR A 46 -4.40 7.86 14.64
C THR A 46 -5.90 7.87 14.39
N LEU A 47 -6.38 7.14 13.37
CA LEU A 47 -7.80 6.98 13.05
C LEU A 47 -8.46 5.82 13.81
N GLY A 48 -7.74 5.17 14.75
CA GLY A 48 -8.24 4.03 15.54
C GLY A 48 -8.32 2.71 14.75
N VAL A 49 -7.56 2.58 13.66
CA VAL A 49 -7.48 1.37 12.85
C VAL A 49 -6.19 0.62 13.19
N SER A 50 -6.32 -0.55 13.81
CA SER A 50 -5.17 -1.40 14.15
C SER A 50 -4.56 -1.99 12.87
N SER A 51 -3.25 -1.77 12.71
CA SER A 51 -2.50 -2.20 11.53
C SER A 51 -1.10 -2.70 11.88
N ILE A 52 -0.58 -3.62 11.09
CA ILE A 52 0.80 -4.13 11.20
C ILE A 52 1.53 -3.94 9.89
N VAL A 53 2.83 -3.68 9.99
CA VAL A 53 3.76 -3.62 8.84
C VAL A 53 4.62 -4.87 8.87
N GLU A 54 4.76 -5.55 7.73
CA GLU A 54 5.67 -6.68 7.58
C GLU A 54 7.13 -6.24 7.63
N THR A 55 7.89 -6.86 8.51
CA THR A 55 9.32 -6.57 8.72
C THR A 55 10.24 -7.69 8.24
N GLY A 56 9.66 -8.81 7.80
CA GLY A 56 10.40 -9.93 7.21
C GLY A 56 11.15 -9.50 5.95
N SER A 57 12.42 -9.90 5.86
CA SER A 57 13.28 -9.48 4.75
C SER A 57 13.07 -10.35 3.51
N ILE A 58 12.52 -9.77 2.45
CA ILE A 58 12.42 -10.41 1.13
C ILE A 58 13.79 -10.92 0.67
N LYS A 59 14.84 -10.09 0.78
CA LYS A 59 16.20 -10.49 0.40
C LYS A 59 16.72 -11.71 1.15
N LYS A 60 16.46 -11.79 2.48
CA LYS A 60 16.88 -12.97 3.27
C LYS A 60 16.12 -14.22 2.83
N TYR A 61 14.83 -14.11 2.56
CA TYR A 61 14.05 -15.23 2.04
C TYR A 61 14.58 -15.72 0.69
N LEU A 62 14.79 -14.82 -0.26
CA LEU A 62 15.31 -15.15 -1.60
C LEU A 62 16.67 -15.86 -1.50
N ASN A 63 17.59 -15.33 -0.70
CA ASN A 63 18.91 -15.95 -0.49
C ASN A 63 18.82 -17.35 0.11
N ALA A 64 17.98 -17.55 1.15
CA ALA A 64 17.79 -18.83 1.81
C ALA A 64 17.19 -19.90 0.86
N HIS A 65 16.36 -19.49 -0.10
CA HIS A 65 15.70 -20.39 -1.05
C HIS A 65 16.38 -20.43 -2.43
N LYS A 66 17.54 -19.74 -2.58
CA LYS A 66 18.31 -19.64 -3.85
C LYS A 66 17.44 -19.09 -5.00
N LEU A 67 16.56 -18.16 -4.70
CA LEU A 67 15.71 -17.46 -5.67
C LEU A 67 16.33 -16.13 -6.07
N ASP A 68 16.09 -15.73 -7.30
CA ASP A 68 16.40 -14.38 -7.78
C ASP A 68 15.26 -13.39 -7.46
N TYR A 69 15.38 -12.16 -7.94
CA TYR A 69 14.40 -11.10 -7.67
C TYR A 69 12.99 -11.43 -8.18
N THR A 70 12.84 -12.29 -9.18
CA THR A 70 11.52 -12.71 -9.69
C THR A 70 10.73 -13.51 -8.66
N GLY A 71 11.39 -14.12 -7.68
CA GLY A 71 10.79 -14.81 -6.54
C GLY A 71 10.22 -13.89 -5.44
N SER A 72 10.28 -12.55 -5.60
CA SER A 72 9.84 -11.60 -4.55
C SER A 72 8.38 -11.79 -4.14
N TYR A 73 7.48 -12.13 -5.08
CA TYR A 73 6.08 -12.43 -4.78
C TYR A 73 5.88 -13.75 -4.04
N GLU A 74 6.76 -14.72 -4.23
CA GLU A 74 6.77 -15.96 -3.44
C GLU A 74 7.18 -15.66 -2.00
N ALA A 75 8.23 -14.85 -1.82
CA ALA A 75 8.71 -14.44 -0.51
C ALA A 75 7.65 -13.62 0.25
N SER A 76 7.03 -12.62 -0.38
CA SER A 76 5.96 -11.83 0.25
C SER A 76 4.73 -12.69 0.57
N ARG A 77 4.40 -13.66 -0.29
CA ARG A 77 3.31 -14.62 -0.02
C ARG A 77 3.57 -15.48 1.21
N TYR A 78 4.80 -15.90 1.42
CA TYR A 78 5.19 -16.65 2.62
C TYR A 78 4.90 -15.85 3.89
N TYR A 79 5.37 -14.60 3.96
CA TYR A 79 5.13 -13.73 5.12
C TYR A 79 3.64 -13.43 5.30
N LEU A 80 2.95 -13.11 4.21
CA LEU A 80 1.51 -12.80 4.22
C LEU A 80 0.68 -13.96 4.74
N LYS A 81 0.96 -15.20 4.29
CA LYS A 81 0.27 -16.40 4.81
C LYS A 81 0.54 -16.63 6.29
N ASN A 82 1.75 -16.37 6.77
CA ASN A 82 2.08 -16.47 8.19
C ASN A 82 1.31 -15.41 9.01
N ALA A 83 1.23 -14.16 8.53
CA ALA A 83 0.45 -13.11 9.16
C ALA A 83 -1.04 -13.48 9.26
N LEU A 84 -1.64 -13.99 8.18
CA LEU A 84 -3.04 -14.45 8.15
C LEU A 84 -3.30 -15.67 9.04
N LYS A 85 -2.29 -16.49 9.27
CA LYS A 85 -2.39 -17.64 10.19
C LYS A 85 -2.48 -17.20 11.64
N THR A 86 -1.73 -16.18 12.02
CA THR A 86 -1.64 -15.69 13.40
C THR A 86 -2.68 -14.59 13.72
N ASN A 87 -3.08 -13.80 12.74
CA ASN A 87 -4.01 -12.68 12.91
C ASN A 87 -5.28 -12.89 12.08
N LYS A 88 -6.29 -13.43 12.71
CA LYS A 88 -7.53 -13.88 12.03
C LYS A 88 -8.45 -12.75 11.58
N LYS A 89 -8.26 -11.52 12.10
CA LYS A 89 -9.03 -10.33 11.70
C LYS A 89 -8.45 -9.59 10.51
N LEU A 90 -7.28 -9.99 9.99
CA LEU A 90 -6.68 -9.36 8.81
C LEU A 90 -7.57 -9.55 7.58
N ILE A 91 -8.00 -8.44 7.00
CA ILE A 91 -8.83 -8.39 5.78
C ILE A 91 -8.20 -7.48 4.72
N TYR A 92 -7.68 -6.32 5.14
CA TYR A 92 -7.04 -5.36 4.23
C TYR A 92 -5.56 -5.73 4.07
N LEU A 93 -5.19 -6.17 2.86
CA LEU A 93 -3.83 -6.59 2.53
C LEU A 93 -3.27 -5.61 1.50
N ILE A 94 -2.31 -4.78 1.91
CA ILE A 94 -1.81 -3.66 1.12
C ILE A 94 -0.36 -3.93 0.73
N ASP A 95 -0.11 -4.20 -0.56
CA ASP A 95 1.24 -4.21 -1.12
C ASP A 95 1.63 -2.79 -1.54
N LEU A 96 2.40 -2.11 -0.70
CA LEU A 96 2.78 -0.73 -0.93
C LEU A 96 4.09 -0.66 -1.71
N HIS A 97 4.02 -0.05 -2.88
CA HIS A 97 5.09 0.16 -3.85
C HIS A 97 5.30 1.64 -4.15
N ARG A 98 6.31 1.93 -4.96
CA ARG A 98 6.48 3.20 -5.66
C ARG A 98 6.74 2.95 -7.14
N ASP A 99 6.17 3.80 -7.99
CA ASP A 99 6.36 3.74 -9.44
C ASP A 99 7.79 4.15 -9.84
N SER A 100 8.26 3.65 -10.97
CA SER A 100 9.49 4.12 -11.61
C SER A 100 9.34 5.50 -12.27
N ALA A 101 8.12 6.02 -12.39
CA ALA A 101 7.80 7.29 -13.02
C ALA A 101 8.44 8.48 -12.29
N GLY A 102 8.87 9.45 -13.09
CA GLY A 102 9.49 10.68 -12.58
C GLY A 102 8.46 11.70 -12.05
N ARG A 103 8.97 12.76 -11.41
CA ARG A 103 8.20 13.77 -10.67
C ARG A 103 7.04 14.39 -11.46
N ARG A 104 7.21 14.66 -12.77
CA ARG A 104 6.16 15.27 -13.61
C ARG A 104 4.87 14.44 -13.63
N GLN A 105 4.97 13.13 -13.51
CA GLN A 105 3.83 12.20 -13.53
C GLN A 105 3.29 11.88 -12.13
N THR A 106 4.12 12.10 -11.09
CA THR A 106 3.84 11.63 -9.73
C THR A 106 3.65 12.76 -8.73
N LEU A 107 3.76 14.03 -9.14
CA LEU A 107 3.44 15.17 -8.30
C LEU A 107 2.00 15.65 -8.55
N TYR A 108 1.29 15.92 -7.46
CA TYR A 108 0.00 16.61 -7.44
C TYR A 108 0.04 17.76 -6.44
N THR A 109 -0.54 18.88 -6.78
CA THR A 109 -0.59 20.06 -5.90
C THR A 109 -2.04 20.51 -5.72
N LYS A 110 -2.46 20.70 -4.48
CA LYS A 110 -3.77 21.23 -4.10
C LYS A 110 -3.60 22.14 -2.89
N ASP A 111 -4.21 23.30 -2.92
CA ASP A 111 -4.22 24.27 -1.81
C ASP A 111 -2.80 24.56 -1.26
N ASN A 112 -1.85 24.81 -2.14
CA ASN A 112 -0.41 25.01 -1.85
C ASN A 112 0.28 23.84 -1.14
N LYS A 113 -0.35 22.64 -1.12
CA LYS A 113 0.21 21.42 -0.54
C LYS A 113 0.54 20.43 -1.66
N ASN A 114 1.72 19.84 -1.58
CA ASN A 114 2.17 18.84 -2.54
C ASN A 114 1.86 17.43 -2.06
N TYR A 115 1.50 16.56 -2.98
CA TYR A 115 1.14 15.16 -2.75
C TYR A 115 1.85 14.27 -3.76
N ALA A 116 2.17 13.06 -3.37
CA ALA A 116 2.59 11.99 -4.26
C ALA A 116 1.36 11.34 -4.92
N ARG A 117 1.24 11.38 -6.24
CA ARG A 117 0.12 10.75 -6.95
C ARG A 117 0.17 9.23 -6.78
N VAL A 118 -1.00 8.62 -6.72
CA VAL A 118 -1.12 7.17 -6.56
C VAL A 118 -1.63 6.50 -7.83
N MET A 119 -1.30 5.21 -7.97
CA MET A 119 -1.91 4.32 -8.96
C MET A 119 -2.26 3.00 -8.27
N PHE A 120 -3.49 2.54 -8.43
CA PHE A 120 -3.88 1.22 -7.96
C PHE A 120 -3.55 0.17 -9.02
N VAL A 121 -3.09 -1.00 -8.58
CA VAL A 121 -2.85 -2.14 -9.46
C VAL A 121 -3.69 -3.32 -9.00
N VAL A 122 -4.54 -3.84 -9.88
CA VAL A 122 -5.44 -4.94 -9.58
C VAL A 122 -5.21 -6.10 -10.54
N SER A 123 -5.06 -7.28 -9.95
CA SER A 123 -5.01 -8.54 -10.70
C SER A 123 -6.41 -8.97 -11.14
N LEU A 124 -6.55 -9.36 -12.39
CA LEU A 124 -7.74 -10.03 -12.91
C LEU A 124 -7.53 -11.55 -13.08
N LYS A 125 -6.45 -12.10 -12.49
CA LYS A 125 -6.01 -13.49 -12.73
C LYS A 125 -6.44 -14.48 -11.63
N HIS A 126 -7.32 -14.10 -10.72
CA HIS A 126 -7.81 -15.01 -9.67
C HIS A 126 -9.33 -14.97 -9.55
N LYS A 127 -9.93 -15.99 -8.94
CA LYS A 127 -11.38 -16.20 -8.93
C LYS A 127 -12.20 -15.07 -8.28
N ASN A 128 -11.62 -14.35 -7.31
CA ASN A 128 -12.29 -13.29 -6.54
C ASN A 128 -11.89 -11.88 -7.03
N TYR A 129 -11.39 -11.73 -8.24
CA TYR A 129 -10.86 -10.46 -8.73
C TYR A 129 -11.93 -9.35 -8.83
N GLU A 130 -13.19 -9.72 -9.08
CA GLU A 130 -14.28 -8.76 -9.21
C GLU A 130 -14.55 -8.00 -7.92
N GLU A 131 -14.45 -8.67 -6.78
CA GLU A 131 -14.60 -8.06 -5.46
C GLU A 131 -13.42 -7.12 -5.15
N ASN A 132 -12.18 -7.54 -5.43
CA ASN A 132 -11.01 -6.67 -5.29
C ASN A 132 -11.12 -5.44 -6.19
N LEU A 133 -11.50 -5.63 -7.46
CA LEU A 133 -11.67 -4.53 -8.41
C LEU A 133 -12.79 -3.57 -7.99
N SER A 134 -13.93 -4.10 -7.53
CA SER A 134 -15.04 -3.30 -7.01
C SER A 134 -14.62 -2.47 -5.81
N PHE A 135 -13.88 -3.07 -4.87
CA PHE A 135 -13.34 -2.38 -3.71
C PHE A 135 -12.38 -1.24 -4.12
N VAL A 136 -11.41 -1.53 -5.00
CA VAL A 136 -10.46 -0.54 -5.47
C VAL A 136 -11.14 0.59 -6.24
N LYS A 137 -12.14 0.28 -7.08
CA LYS A 137 -12.96 1.31 -7.76
C LYS A 137 -13.67 2.22 -6.76
N SER A 138 -14.21 1.68 -5.67
CA SER A 138 -14.82 2.48 -4.61
C SER A 138 -13.81 3.42 -3.95
N MET A 139 -12.61 2.93 -3.61
CA MET A 139 -11.53 3.74 -3.05
C MET A 139 -11.09 4.85 -4.02
N ASN A 140 -10.86 4.49 -5.28
CA ASN A 140 -10.45 5.44 -6.31
C ASN A 140 -11.50 6.54 -6.53
N ASN A 141 -12.80 6.19 -6.54
CA ASN A 141 -13.87 7.16 -6.70
C ASN A 141 -13.95 8.13 -5.52
N LYS A 142 -13.77 7.65 -4.29
CA LYS A 142 -13.70 8.53 -3.10
C LYS A 142 -12.51 9.48 -3.19
N LEU A 143 -11.34 8.95 -3.58
CA LEU A 143 -10.12 9.73 -3.75
C LEU A 143 -10.31 10.84 -4.79
N GLU A 144 -10.82 10.51 -5.97
CA GLU A 144 -11.06 11.46 -7.07
C GLU A 144 -12.15 12.49 -6.75
N LYS A 145 -13.11 12.15 -5.89
CA LYS A 145 -14.15 13.10 -5.45
C LYS A 145 -13.56 14.23 -4.60
N GLU A 146 -12.62 13.93 -3.69
CA GLU A 146 -12.04 14.90 -2.75
C GLU A 146 -10.74 15.52 -3.28
N TYR A 147 -9.95 14.74 -4.02
CA TYR A 147 -8.63 15.09 -4.54
C TYR A 147 -8.53 14.76 -6.04
N LYS A 148 -9.35 15.42 -6.85
CA LYS A 148 -9.41 15.18 -8.30
C LYS A 148 -8.02 15.30 -8.96
N GLY A 149 -7.53 14.21 -9.52
CA GLY A 149 -6.21 14.11 -10.16
C GLY A 149 -5.09 13.61 -9.25
N LEU A 150 -5.35 13.31 -7.97
CA LEU A 150 -4.38 12.64 -7.10
C LEU A 150 -4.19 11.19 -7.52
N SER A 151 -5.25 10.52 -7.97
CA SER A 151 -5.13 9.21 -8.59
C SER A 151 -4.65 9.30 -10.04
N ARG A 152 -3.82 8.35 -10.43
CA ARG A 152 -3.44 8.05 -11.82
C ARG A 152 -4.31 6.93 -12.41
N GLY A 153 -5.31 6.48 -11.66
CA GLY A 153 -6.26 5.47 -12.06
C GLY A 153 -5.95 4.07 -11.53
N ILE A 154 -6.59 3.09 -12.15
CA ILE A 154 -6.47 1.67 -11.81
C ILE A 154 -5.84 0.96 -12.99
N TYR A 155 -4.71 0.28 -12.75
CA TYR A 155 -4.04 -0.55 -13.72
C TYR A 155 -4.44 -2.01 -13.53
N GLU A 156 -5.24 -2.53 -14.45
CA GLU A 156 -5.72 -3.91 -14.43
C GLU A 156 -4.71 -4.86 -15.10
N ARG A 157 -4.33 -5.93 -14.41
CA ARG A 157 -3.34 -6.92 -14.86
C ARG A 157 -3.97 -8.31 -15.00
N LYS A 158 -3.76 -8.95 -16.16
CA LYS A 158 -4.31 -10.28 -16.48
C LYS A 158 -3.29 -11.41 -16.34
N ASP A 159 -2.04 -11.08 -16.09
CA ASP A 159 -0.89 -11.99 -16.16
C ASP A 159 -0.29 -12.34 -14.79
N VAL A 160 -0.52 -11.53 -13.76
CA VAL A 160 0.07 -11.68 -12.41
C VAL A 160 -1.00 -11.63 -11.35
N ILE A 161 -0.85 -12.42 -10.27
CA ILE A 161 -1.82 -12.51 -9.15
C ILE A 161 -1.57 -11.46 -8.07
N PHE A 162 -0.31 -11.03 -7.85
CA PHE A 162 0.09 -10.06 -6.81
C PHE A 162 -0.36 -10.44 -5.38
N ASN A 163 -0.50 -11.73 -5.07
CA ASN A 163 -1.06 -12.22 -3.80
C ASN A 163 -2.49 -11.73 -3.47
N GLN A 164 -3.19 -11.11 -4.43
CA GLN A 164 -4.53 -10.54 -4.20
C GLN A 164 -5.64 -11.59 -4.09
N ASP A 165 -5.33 -12.85 -4.41
CA ASP A 165 -6.20 -14.00 -4.19
C ASP A 165 -6.43 -14.35 -2.71
N LEU A 166 -5.65 -13.74 -1.80
CA LEU A 166 -5.70 -14.05 -0.36
C LEU A 166 -6.75 -13.24 0.42
N SER A 167 -7.27 -12.16 -0.15
CA SER A 167 -8.39 -11.40 0.42
C SER A 167 -9.12 -10.60 -0.64
N THR A 168 -10.44 -10.42 -0.48
CA THR A 168 -11.27 -9.52 -1.33
C THR A 168 -11.00 -8.03 -1.09
N LYS A 169 -10.16 -7.69 -0.11
CA LYS A 169 -9.68 -6.33 0.19
C LYS A 169 -8.16 -6.23 0.01
N ALA A 170 -7.58 -7.11 -0.81
CA ALA A 170 -6.18 -7.04 -1.19
C ALA A 170 -6.00 -6.15 -2.43
N PHE A 171 -4.98 -5.31 -2.42
CA PHE A 171 -4.59 -4.48 -3.55
C PHE A 171 -3.12 -4.09 -3.49
N LEU A 172 -2.56 -3.74 -4.64
CA LEU A 172 -1.27 -3.09 -4.74
C LEU A 172 -1.51 -1.60 -5.01
N ILE A 173 -0.73 -0.76 -4.35
CA ILE A 173 -0.76 0.69 -4.55
C ILE A 173 0.64 1.22 -4.78
N GLU A 174 0.82 1.90 -5.92
CA GLU A 174 2.00 2.71 -6.21
C GLU A 174 1.79 4.09 -5.57
N VAL A 175 2.62 4.47 -4.61
CA VAL A 175 2.54 5.77 -3.95
C VAL A 175 3.72 6.62 -4.42
N GLY A 176 3.45 7.53 -5.34
CA GLY A 176 4.48 8.37 -5.95
C GLY A 176 5.46 7.62 -6.84
N GLY A 177 6.61 8.20 -7.05
CA GLY A 177 7.71 7.69 -7.85
C GLY A 177 9.07 8.05 -7.26
N VAL A 178 10.13 7.84 -8.06
CA VAL A 178 11.55 7.98 -7.63
C VAL A 178 11.91 9.36 -7.08
N ASP A 179 11.23 10.41 -7.50
CA ASP A 179 11.55 11.81 -7.19
C ASP A 179 10.64 12.42 -6.13
N ASN A 180 9.69 11.65 -5.57
CA ASN A 180 8.81 12.17 -4.53
C ASN A 180 9.52 12.29 -3.19
N LYS A 181 9.16 13.36 -2.46
CA LYS A 181 9.68 13.67 -1.13
C LYS A 181 8.80 13.06 -0.05
N ILE A 182 9.36 12.89 1.13
CA ILE A 182 8.65 12.32 2.30
C ILE A 182 7.38 13.10 2.65
N ASP A 183 7.42 14.43 2.61
CA ASP A 183 6.25 15.26 2.93
C ASP A 183 5.10 15.01 1.95
N GLU A 184 5.42 14.79 0.67
CA GLU A 184 4.44 14.47 -0.36
C GLU A 184 3.82 13.09 -0.13
N LEU A 185 4.63 12.12 0.30
CA LEU A 185 4.17 10.79 0.69
C LEU A 185 3.28 10.86 1.93
N ASN A 186 3.72 11.58 2.96
CA ASN A 186 2.98 11.76 4.20
C ASN A 186 1.58 12.34 3.94
N ASN A 187 1.49 13.40 3.13
CA ASN A 187 0.23 14.03 2.78
C ASN A 187 -0.72 13.07 2.03
N THR A 188 -0.18 12.25 1.15
CA THR A 188 -0.96 11.26 0.39
C THR A 188 -1.41 10.10 1.26
N LEU A 189 -0.52 9.58 2.11
CA LEU A 189 -0.82 8.44 2.96
C LEU A 189 -1.81 8.77 4.07
N GLU A 190 -1.87 10.03 4.52
CA GLU A 190 -2.95 10.55 5.38
C GLU A 190 -4.31 10.40 4.71
N VAL A 191 -4.41 10.81 3.43
CA VAL A 191 -5.66 10.68 2.64
C VAL A 191 -6.04 9.22 2.42
N ILE A 192 -5.08 8.37 2.07
CA ILE A 192 -5.32 6.93 1.87
C ILE A 192 -5.78 6.26 3.16
N ALA A 193 -5.15 6.59 4.30
CA ALA A 193 -5.57 6.07 5.61
C ALA A 193 -7.01 6.47 5.95
N LYS A 194 -7.40 7.72 5.68
CA LYS A 194 -8.79 8.19 5.87
C LYS A 194 -9.77 7.37 5.06
N ILE A 195 -9.51 7.15 3.76
CA ILE A 195 -10.39 6.38 2.86
C ILE A 195 -10.54 4.93 3.34
N ILE A 196 -9.44 4.30 3.79
CA ILE A 196 -9.46 2.94 4.35
C ILE A 196 -10.28 2.90 5.65
N SER A 197 -10.06 3.86 6.56
CA SER A 197 -10.80 3.96 7.82
C SER A 197 -12.30 4.13 7.59
N GLU A 198 -12.71 4.93 6.60
CA GLU A 198 -14.11 5.09 6.22
C GLU A 198 -14.75 3.79 5.70
N ASP A 199 -14.02 3.00 4.88
CA ASP A 199 -14.53 1.70 4.41
C ASP A 199 -14.69 0.70 5.56
N ILE A 200 -13.78 0.73 6.54
CA ILE A 200 -13.85 -0.12 7.74
C ILE A 200 -15.05 0.27 8.60
N ASN A 201 -15.25 1.57 8.86
CA ASN A 201 -16.31 2.05 9.74
C ASN A 201 -17.71 1.87 9.13
N ALA A 202 -17.86 2.10 7.83
CA ALA A 202 -19.13 1.88 7.12
C ALA A 202 -19.66 0.44 7.21
N LYS A 203 -18.80 -0.54 7.56
CA LYS A 203 -19.19 -1.94 7.77
C LYS A 203 -19.55 -2.26 9.22
N LYS A 204 -19.12 -1.45 10.17
CA LYS A 204 -19.47 -1.63 11.60
C LYS A 204 -20.89 -1.12 11.91
N GLU A 205 -21.44 -0.28 11.02
CA GLU A 205 -22.78 0.32 11.16
C GLU A 205 -23.88 -0.48 10.45
N LYS A 206 -23.54 -1.57 9.79
CA LYS A 206 -24.48 -2.52 9.13
C LYS A 206 -24.56 -3.83 9.89
#